data_2ab3784c5beacd062c5df7d519d8f050
#
_entry.id   2ab3784c5beacd062c5df7d519d8f050
#
_cell.length_a   1.000
_cell.length_b   1.000
_cell.length_c   1.000
_cell.angle_alpha   90.00
_cell.angle_beta   90.00
_cell.angle_gamma   90.00
#
_symmetry.space_group_name_H-M   'P 1'
#
loop_
_entity.id
_entity.type
_entity.pdbx_description
1 polymer ?
#
loop_
_entity_poly.entity_id
_entity_poly.type
_entity_poly.pdbx_seq_one_letter_code
_entity_poly.pdbx_strand_id
1 'polypeptide(L)'
;MATVTLQKCFKIGFISIFQISLSLTVCIANNAEEVIFLKDRXKNSGIDFIHYAPRPRWCEIGPSVVGAATNEGLSLVFDEEREFWKSNNRLLTMDEFANVHLIKMNGSGGAWLDFDIDGDWDLYLVNCQGEDNITNSLYENLGNGKFIKVXNSGTEDDGEGMAXSIADYNNDGYPDIFITNYGNFKLLRNNGNKTFSNISXTAFPXGIKDWWYGGSTWGDYDLDGDLDLYVSGYVDFSRRPQYTSLRFPMDFGGLPNTLYXNNGXETFTDVTPSISVLTDASRKSMQAIFHDFNEDGFPDLFVANDTDANGFYLNRGDGTFKIFSGPSGLSTTDGSMGVAIGDMNKDGLTDLVYTNYAAEVNTLAYLIDNISANDGKLRNAVFTHSFDSPMVHKLSWPKISWGPGLFDFDNDGDLDLFFXNGHLNSVSGDNRQSNLLFENDGKGYFADITSNSGVLSTGKRIHRGALFADYDDDGKVXIXVTVNGQQVEDGKGNNVFDANQGKGILFHNETSTKNNWLKIRLEGRVSNRDGFGALVSVFINNDEYKQSLISGQGYFSSNAKELYFGLKDANKVDRIDVSWPSGIKQTFXDIPTKQTIYILEGEKMYENTLTIDKSF
;
A
#
# COMPACT_ATOMS: atom_id res chain seq x y z
N MET A 1 -9.64 -31.80 43.78
CA MET A 1 -9.00 -32.88 43.05
C MET A 1 -7.52 -32.58 42.73
N ALA A 2 -7.08 -31.39 42.79
CA ALA A 2 -5.66 -31.04 42.51
C ALA A 2 -4.73 -31.25 43.70
N THR A 3 -5.30 -31.36 44.92
CA THR A 3 -4.48 -31.43 46.13
C THR A 3 -4.07 -32.87 46.51
N VAL A 4 -4.68 -33.89 45.89
CA VAL A 4 -4.38 -35.29 46.23
C VAL A 4 -3.20 -35.81 45.39
N THR A 5 -2.89 -35.17 44.28
CA THR A 5 -1.80 -35.63 43.41
C THR A 5 -0.42 -35.11 43.85
N LEU A 6 -0.40 -34.05 44.65
CA LEU A 6 0.89 -33.48 45.10
C LEU A 6 1.51 -34.23 46.29
N GLN A 7 0.68 -34.95 47.08
CA GLN A 7 1.20 -35.71 48.24
C GLN A 7 1.85 -37.04 47.85
N LYS A 8 1.60 -37.55 46.65
CA LYS A 8 2.26 -38.80 46.23
C LYS A 8 3.60 -38.57 45.49
N CYS A 9 3.91 -37.34 45.12
CA CYS A 9 5.19 -37.06 44.44
C CYS A 9 6.35 -36.74 45.40
N PHE A 10 6.07 -36.58 46.69
CA PHE A 10 7.12 -36.20 47.66
C PHE A 10 7.99 -37.35 48.19
N LYS A 11 7.68 -38.59 47.75
CA LYS A 11 8.49 -39.75 48.20
C LYS A 11 9.34 -40.37 47.10
N ILE A 12 9.44 -39.75 45.95
CA ILE A 12 10.34 -40.19 44.88
C ILE A 12 11.57 -39.26 44.92
N GLY A 13 12.67 -39.84 45.23
CA GLY A 13 13.88 -39.10 45.63
C GLY A 13 14.40 -38.04 44.68
N PHE A 14 15.30 -37.26 45.19
CA PHE A 14 15.92 -36.07 44.58
C PHE A 14 16.39 -36.25 43.14
N ILE A 15 16.64 -37.46 42.69
CA ILE A 15 17.13 -37.77 41.33
C ILE A 15 16.04 -37.59 40.28
N SER A 16 14.78 -37.90 40.64
CA SER A 16 13.67 -37.74 39.68
C SER A 16 13.26 -36.30 39.47
N ILE A 17 13.42 -35.46 40.49
CA ILE A 17 13.08 -34.03 40.40
C ILE A 17 14.08 -33.29 39.51
N PHE A 18 15.36 -33.70 39.59
CA PHE A 18 16.42 -33.08 38.76
C PHE A 18 16.27 -33.44 37.28
N GLN A 19 15.83 -34.68 36.99
CA GLN A 19 15.61 -35.08 35.59
C GLN A 19 14.34 -34.46 34.99
N ILE A 20 13.31 -34.27 35.84
CA ILE A 20 12.09 -33.62 35.35
C ILE A 20 12.31 -32.12 35.11
N SER A 21 13.11 -31.46 35.95
CA SER A 21 13.41 -30.04 35.76
C SER A 21 14.35 -29.82 34.59
N LEU A 22 15.27 -30.75 34.33
CA LEU A 22 16.15 -30.65 33.16
C LEU A 22 15.38 -30.93 31.85
N SER A 23 14.42 -31.83 31.87
CA SER A 23 13.58 -32.10 30.70
C SER A 23 12.64 -30.95 30.42
N LEU A 24 12.12 -30.31 31.43
CA LEU A 24 11.28 -29.13 31.26
C LEU A 24 12.08 -27.93 30.75
N THR A 25 13.30 -27.77 31.22
CA THR A 25 14.17 -26.67 30.77
C THR A 25 14.60 -26.86 29.32
N VAL A 26 14.86 -28.11 28.94
CA VAL A 26 15.23 -28.44 27.55
C VAL A 26 14.01 -28.28 26.60
N CYS A 27 12.81 -28.65 27.09
CA CYS A 27 11.60 -28.42 26.29
C CYS A 27 11.25 -26.95 26.14
N ILE A 28 11.49 -26.15 27.19
CA ILE A 28 11.23 -24.71 27.12
C ILE A 28 12.29 -24.02 26.22
N ALA A 29 13.52 -24.51 26.26
CA ALA A 29 14.58 -23.97 25.40
C ALA A 29 14.42 -24.32 23.93
N ASN A 30 13.71 -25.42 23.63
CA ASN A 30 13.48 -25.85 22.24
C ASN A 30 12.19 -25.28 21.62
N ASN A 31 11.34 -24.61 22.43
CA ASN A 31 10.09 -24.05 21.98
C ASN A 31 10.04 -22.53 22.16
N ALA A 32 11.17 -21.87 21.92
CA ALA A 32 11.10 -20.41 21.73
C ALA A 32 10.31 -20.18 20.44
N GLU A 33 9.08 -19.76 20.57
CA GLU A 33 8.26 -19.40 19.42
C GLU A 33 9.03 -18.40 18.57
N GLU A 34 9.13 -18.66 17.29
CA GLU A 34 9.73 -17.72 16.35
C GLU A 34 8.82 -16.51 16.33
N VAL A 35 9.36 -15.35 16.75
CA VAL A 35 8.59 -14.12 16.84
C VAL A 35 9.01 -13.22 15.70
N ILE A 36 8.05 -12.73 14.95
CA ILE A 36 8.30 -11.71 13.93
C ILE A 36 8.85 -10.47 14.64
N PHE A 37 10.01 -9.98 14.18
CA PHE A 37 10.67 -8.85 14.81
C PHE A 37 11.20 -7.86 13.79
N LEU A 38 10.70 -6.62 13.86
CA LEU A 38 11.05 -5.52 12.96
C LEU A 38 11.80 -4.45 13.74
N LYS A 39 12.92 -3.98 13.18
CA LYS A 39 13.76 -2.98 13.83
C LYS A 39 14.01 -1.79 12.91
N ASP A 40 13.78 -0.59 13.42
CA ASP A 40 13.98 0.64 12.63
C ASP A 40 15.45 0.86 12.34
N ARG A 41 15.79 1.05 11.08
CA ARG A 41 17.14 1.30 10.58
C ARG A 41 17.31 2.65 9.86
N UNK A 42 16.31 3.43 9.81
CA UNK A 42 16.30 4.67 9.19
C UNK A 42 17.47 5.48 9.46
N LYS A 43 17.91 5.57 10.80
CA LYS A 43 18.98 6.47 11.23
C LYS A 43 20.31 6.21 10.52
N ASN A 44 20.62 4.97 10.29
CA ASN A 44 21.89 4.59 9.70
C ASN A 44 21.78 4.16 8.24
N SER A 45 20.63 4.40 7.61
CA SER A 45 20.38 3.94 6.25
C SER A 45 20.92 4.88 5.17
N GLY A 46 21.11 6.15 5.49
CA GLY A 46 21.42 7.19 4.49
C GLY A 46 20.20 7.95 4.01
N ILE A 47 18.99 7.52 4.40
CA ILE A 47 17.75 8.21 4.03
C ILE A 47 17.56 9.40 4.97
N ASP A 48 17.67 10.61 4.43
CA ASP A 48 17.54 11.85 5.21
C ASP A 48 16.24 12.61 4.93
N PHE A 49 15.29 11.97 4.26
CA PHE A 49 14.03 12.58 3.83
C PHE A 49 13.19 13.01 5.03
N ILE A 50 12.67 14.24 4.96
CA ILE A 50 11.74 14.77 5.96
C ILE A 50 10.46 15.16 5.23
N HIS A 51 9.36 14.55 5.64
CA HIS A 51 8.06 14.88 5.09
C HIS A 51 7.47 16.08 5.82
N TYR A 52 7.22 17.16 5.09
CA TYR A 52 6.67 18.40 5.64
C TYR A 52 5.16 18.39 5.49
N ALA A 53 4.48 18.26 6.60
CA ALA A 53 3.02 18.38 6.67
C ALA A 53 2.69 19.01 8.03
N PRO A 54 3.01 20.29 8.20
CA PRO A 54 2.82 20.93 9.50
C PRO A 54 1.36 20.91 9.91
N ARG A 55 1.14 20.77 11.21
CA ARG A 55 -0.20 20.79 11.78
C ARG A 55 -0.86 22.14 11.50
N PRO A 56 -2.05 22.16 10.95
CA PRO A 56 -2.75 23.43 10.74
C PRO A 56 -3.03 24.15 12.07
N ARG A 57 -2.90 25.45 12.07
CA ARG A 57 -3.05 26.25 13.30
C ARG A 57 -4.43 26.09 13.93
N TRP A 58 -5.45 25.94 13.11
CA TRP A 58 -6.82 25.80 13.62
C TRP A 58 -7.03 24.51 14.44
N CYS A 59 -6.16 23.54 14.34
CA CYS A 59 -6.23 22.35 15.18
C CYS A 59 -6.00 22.65 16.67
N GLU A 60 -5.43 23.80 16.95
CA GLU A 60 -5.15 24.21 18.34
C GLU A 60 -6.38 24.75 19.05
N ILE A 61 -7.43 25.08 18.31
CA ILE A 61 -8.59 25.80 18.85
C ILE A 61 -9.64 24.86 19.42
N GLY A 62 -9.64 23.61 19.02
CA GLY A 62 -10.50 22.60 19.64
C GLY A 62 -11.23 21.72 18.64
N PRO A 63 -11.67 20.56 19.10
CA PRO A 63 -12.26 19.56 18.22
C PRO A 63 -13.62 19.95 17.64
N SER A 64 -14.32 20.87 18.24
CA SER A 64 -15.63 21.28 17.74
C SER A 64 -15.55 22.00 16.40
N VAL A 65 -14.39 22.46 16.01
CA VAL A 65 -14.18 23.16 14.75
C VAL A 65 -13.59 22.25 13.68
N VAL A 66 -12.99 21.15 14.09
CA VAL A 66 -12.36 20.21 13.17
C VAL A 66 -13.46 19.49 12.37
N GLY A 67 -13.37 19.57 11.07
CA GLY A 67 -14.37 18.98 10.18
C GLY A 67 -15.60 19.85 9.95
N ALA A 68 -15.66 21.03 10.59
CA ALA A 68 -16.78 21.96 10.41
C ALA A 68 -16.28 23.21 9.69
N ALA A 69 -16.39 23.20 8.39
CA ALA A 69 -16.07 24.38 7.58
C ALA A 69 -17.33 25.23 7.42
N THR A 70 -17.64 26.04 8.43
CA THR A 70 -18.72 27.01 8.34
C THR A 70 -18.16 28.34 7.89
N ASN A 71 -19.00 29.18 7.31
CA ASN A 71 -18.59 30.56 7.04
C ASN A 71 -18.27 31.31 8.34
N GLU A 72 -19.04 31.03 9.40
CA GLU A 72 -18.77 31.57 10.73
C GLU A 72 -17.59 30.84 11.39
N GLY A 73 -17.49 29.52 11.21
CA GLY A 73 -16.42 28.71 11.78
C GLY A 73 -15.06 29.05 11.19
N LEU A 74 -15.01 29.29 9.89
CA LEU A 74 -13.79 29.77 9.27
C LEU A 74 -13.34 31.09 9.86
N SER A 75 -14.33 31.95 10.17
CA SER A 75 -14.01 33.25 10.77
C SER A 75 -13.64 33.14 12.25
N LEU A 76 -13.93 32.01 12.90
CA LEU A 76 -13.54 31.79 14.30
C LEU A 76 -12.18 31.10 14.47
N VAL A 77 -11.83 30.26 13.50
CA VAL A 77 -10.67 29.37 13.64
C VAL A 77 -9.34 30.10 13.40
N PHE A 78 -9.35 31.13 12.59
CA PHE A 78 -8.12 31.79 12.13
C PHE A 78 -8.10 33.25 12.52
N ASP A 79 -7.99 33.56 13.82
CA ASP A 79 -8.02 34.97 14.24
C ASP A 79 -6.91 35.80 13.60
N GLU A 80 -5.69 35.29 13.57
CA GLU A 80 -4.58 36.02 12.94
C GLU A 80 -4.77 36.06 11.41
N GLU A 81 -5.17 34.95 10.83
CA GLU A 81 -5.46 34.87 9.41
C GLU A 81 -6.71 35.64 9.06
N ARG A 82 -7.70 35.60 9.96
CA ARG A 82 -8.90 36.43 9.82
C ARG A 82 -8.54 37.90 9.75
N GLU A 83 -7.65 38.38 10.59
CA GLU A 83 -7.20 39.78 10.54
C GLU A 83 -6.52 40.09 9.22
N PHE A 84 -5.69 39.18 8.72
CA PHE A 84 -5.10 39.30 7.38
C PHE A 84 -6.19 39.37 6.30
N TRP A 85 -7.15 38.46 6.35
CA TRP A 85 -8.21 38.42 5.33
C TRP A 85 -9.22 39.54 5.47
N LYS A 86 -9.47 40.00 6.70
CA LYS A 86 -10.27 41.20 6.92
C LYS A 86 -9.60 42.44 6.35
N SER A 87 -8.31 42.55 6.50
CA SER A 87 -7.57 43.69 5.93
C SER A 87 -7.61 43.66 4.40
N ASN A 88 -7.83 42.48 3.81
CA ASN A 88 -8.02 42.33 2.37
C ASN A 88 -9.49 42.23 1.97
N ASN A 89 -10.36 42.42 2.93
CA ASN A 89 -11.83 42.58 2.75
C ASN A 89 -12.51 41.35 2.13
N ARG A 90 -12.08 40.14 2.52
CA ARG A 90 -12.74 38.90 2.06
C ARG A 90 -12.50 37.74 3.01
N LEU A 91 -13.36 36.73 2.91
CA LEU A 91 -13.18 35.46 3.59
C LEU A 91 -12.37 34.50 2.71
N LEU A 92 -11.73 33.53 3.34
CA LEU A 92 -11.06 32.46 2.60
C LEU A 92 -12.08 31.72 1.73
N THR A 93 -11.73 31.47 0.49
CA THR A 93 -12.47 30.51 -0.33
C THR A 93 -12.19 29.11 0.15
N MET A 94 -13.01 28.16 -0.25
CA MET A 94 -12.74 26.75 0.10
C MET A 94 -11.43 26.24 -0.50
N ASP A 95 -11.06 26.76 -1.68
CA ASP A 95 -9.80 26.39 -2.28
C ASP A 95 -8.60 26.91 -1.46
N GLU A 96 -8.70 28.13 -1.00
CA GLU A 96 -7.66 28.71 -0.14
C GLU A 96 -7.57 27.98 1.20
N PHE A 97 -8.72 27.65 1.79
CA PHE A 97 -8.78 26.85 3.02
C PHE A 97 -8.12 25.50 2.81
N ALA A 98 -8.46 24.82 1.72
CA ALA A 98 -7.90 23.52 1.39
C ALA A 98 -6.39 23.58 1.20
N ASN A 99 -5.93 24.58 0.45
CA ASN A 99 -4.50 24.76 0.20
C ASN A 99 -3.70 24.97 1.47
N VAL A 100 -4.27 25.67 2.43
CA VAL A 100 -3.53 25.95 3.67
C VAL A 100 -3.59 24.76 4.63
N HIS A 101 -4.68 24.01 4.67
CA HIS A 101 -4.92 23.11 5.80
C HIS A 101 -5.19 21.64 5.47
N LEU A 102 -6.02 21.35 4.48
CA LEU A 102 -6.53 19.98 4.30
C LEU A 102 -5.63 19.08 3.45
N ILE A 103 -5.00 19.65 2.44
CA ILE A 103 -4.24 18.87 1.46
C ILE A 103 -3.07 18.13 2.13
N LYS A 104 -2.36 18.85 2.98
CA LYS A 104 -1.15 18.33 3.63
C LYS A 104 -1.41 17.21 4.62
N MET A 105 -2.68 16.96 4.95
CA MET A 105 -3.05 15.89 5.87
C MET A 105 -3.09 14.51 5.19
N ASN A 106 -3.32 14.46 3.89
CA ASN A 106 -3.55 13.19 3.19
C ASN A 106 -2.32 12.61 2.50
N GLY A 107 -1.35 13.43 2.07
CA GLY A 107 -0.08 12.89 1.59
C GLY A 107 0.62 12.16 2.71
N SER A 108 1.56 11.34 2.49
CA SER A 108 2.36 11.14 1.31
C SER A 108 2.62 9.67 1.04
N GLY A 109 2.85 9.35 -0.22
CA GLY A 109 3.24 8.01 -0.62
C GLY A 109 4.74 7.85 -0.82
N GLY A 110 5.12 6.65 -1.22
CA GLY A 110 6.47 6.31 -1.61
C GLY A 110 6.45 5.07 -2.50
N ALA A 111 7.59 4.73 -3.06
CA ALA A 111 7.67 3.59 -3.96
C ALA A 111 9.04 2.92 -3.89
N TRP A 112 9.04 1.62 -4.02
CA TRP A 112 10.24 0.85 -4.32
C TRP A 112 10.30 0.63 -5.83
N LEU A 113 11.47 0.86 -6.41
CA LEU A 113 11.71 0.63 -7.84
C LEU A 113 13.20 0.33 -8.04
N ASP A 114 13.53 -0.36 -9.12
CA ASP A 114 14.92 -0.59 -9.53
C ASP A 114 15.18 0.36 -10.70
N PHE A 115 15.49 1.64 -10.39
CA PHE A 115 15.48 2.67 -11.43
C PHE A 115 16.67 2.58 -12.39
N ASP A 116 17.77 1.97 -11.97
CA ASP A 116 18.97 1.87 -12.81
C ASP A 116 19.25 0.42 -13.25
N ILE A 117 18.33 -0.50 -12.96
CA ILE A 117 18.35 -1.90 -13.40
C ILE A 117 19.63 -2.62 -12.89
N ASP A 118 19.99 -2.36 -11.63
CA ASP A 118 21.12 -3.05 -11.02
C ASP A 118 20.69 -4.23 -10.13
N GLY A 119 19.38 -4.42 -9.97
CA GLY A 119 18.82 -5.53 -9.20
C GLY A 119 18.46 -5.18 -7.77
N ASP A 120 18.83 -4.02 -7.28
CA ASP A 120 18.55 -3.57 -5.93
C ASP A 120 17.33 -2.66 -5.91
N TRP A 121 16.54 -2.73 -4.82
CA TRP A 121 15.34 -1.89 -4.70
C TRP A 121 15.71 -0.50 -4.19
N ASP A 122 15.52 0.50 -5.03
CA ASP A 122 15.69 1.91 -4.73
C ASP A 122 14.41 2.50 -4.17
N LEU A 123 14.49 3.68 -3.58
CA LEU A 123 13.35 4.27 -2.86
C LEU A 123 13.05 5.68 -3.39
N TYR A 124 11.79 5.92 -3.71
CA TYR A 124 11.28 7.24 -4.09
C TYR A 124 10.23 7.69 -3.08
N LEU A 125 10.38 8.90 -2.55
CA LEU A 125 9.50 9.44 -1.51
C LEU A 125 8.88 10.75 -1.94
N VAL A 126 7.57 10.88 -1.68
CA VAL A 126 6.76 12.01 -2.14
C VAL A 126 6.58 13.01 -0.99
N ASN A 127 6.77 14.30 -1.29
CA ASN A 127 6.55 15.36 -0.32
C ASN A 127 5.31 16.17 -0.68
N CYS A 128 4.59 16.64 0.32
CA CYS A 128 3.31 17.33 0.15
C CYS A 128 3.39 18.82 0.52
N GLN A 129 4.58 19.40 0.58
CA GLN A 129 4.69 20.78 1.06
C GLN A 129 4.33 21.82 0.01
N GLY A 130 4.70 21.62 -1.25
CA GLY A 130 4.42 22.57 -2.31
C GLY A 130 5.12 23.91 -2.14
N GLU A 131 6.32 23.90 -1.59
CA GLU A 131 7.12 25.10 -1.38
C GLU A 131 8.46 24.97 -2.08
N ASP A 132 9.10 26.10 -2.35
CA ASP A 132 10.41 26.14 -2.99
C ASP A 132 11.42 25.32 -2.18
N ASN A 133 12.19 24.51 -2.86
CA ASN A 133 13.26 23.68 -2.32
C ASN A 133 12.79 22.48 -1.48
N ILE A 134 11.48 22.25 -1.39
CA ILE A 134 10.96 21.04 -0.77
C ILE A 134 10.39 20.17 -1.89
N THR A 135 11.11 19.10 -2.22
CA THR A 135 10.80 18.26 -3.37
C THR A 135 10.70 16.80 -2.96
N ASN A 136 10.15 16.01 -3.87
CA ASN A 136 10.26 14.57 -3.79
C ASN A 136 11.74 14.16 -3.88
N SER A 137 12.07 12.96 -3.43
CA SER A 137 13.45 12.50 -3.41
C SER A 137 13.59 11.04 -3.85
N LEU A 138 14.60 10.81 -4.68
CA LEU A 138 15.01 9.46 -5.11
C LEU A 138 16.29 9.07 -4.37
N TYR A 139 16.32 7.86 -3.85
CA TYR A 139 17.47 7.29 -3.15
C TYR A 139 17.89 6.00 -3.84
N GLU A 140 19.14 5.93 -4.24
CA GLU A 140 19.76 4.73 -4.81
C GLU A 140 20.21 3.81 -3.67
N ASN A 141 19.85 2.54 -3.77
CA ASN A 141 20.29 1.48 -2.84
C ASN A 141 21.69 1.02 -3.25
N LEU A 142 22.59 0.98 -2.29
CA LEU A 142 23.98 0.59 -2.56
C LEU A 142 24.20 -0.92 -2.36
N GLY A 143 23.12 -1.70 -2.30
CA GLY A 143 23.17 -3.15 -2.24
C GLY A 143 23.29 -3.76 -0.85
N ASN A 144 23.19 -2.97 0.20
CA ASN A 144 23.37 -3.47 1.56
C ASN A 144 22.46 -2.75 2.57
N GLY A 145 21.32 -2.26 2.09
CA GLY A 145 20.42 -1.50 2.91
C GLY A 145 20.90 -0.11 3.24
N LYS A 146 21.89 0.38 2.50
CA LYS A 146 22.38 1.76 2.57
C LYS A 146 21.95 2.50 1.32
N PHE A 147 21.55 3.74 1.50
CA PHE A 147 20.96 4.54 0.43
C PHE A 147 21.71 5.85 0.27
N ILE A 148 21.77 6.36 -0.96
CA ILE A 148 22.33 7.67 -1.25
C ILE A 148 21.32 8.46 -2.10
N LYS A 149 21.13 9.73 -1.75
CA LYS A 149 20.20 10.59 -2.47
C LYS A 149 20.73 10.86 -3.87
N VAL A 150 19.85 10.72 -4.87
CA VAL A 150 20.22 10.98 -6.25
C VAL A 150 19.84 12.41 -6.59
N UNK A 151 20.58 13.14 -6.85
CA UNK A 151 20.49 14.52 -7.15
C UNK A 151 20.39 14.73 -8.62
N ASN A 152 19.64 15.72 -9.01
CA ASN A 152 19.52 16.14 -10.42
C ASN A 152 19.08 14.99 -11.33
N SER A 153 18.23 14.14 -10.81
CA SER A 153 17.72 12.99 -11.56
C SER A 153 16.55 13.37 -12.49
N GLY A 154 15.93 14.54 -12.28
CA GLY A 154 14.69 14.90 -12.97
C GLY A 154 13.44 14.42 -12.24
N THR A 155 13.60 13.81 -11.04
CA THR A 155 12.46 13.33 -10.24
C THR A 155 12.06 14.31 -9.14
N GLU A 156 12.76 15.45 -9.04
CA GLU A 156 12.58 16.42 -7.96
C GLU A 156 11.31 17.26 -8.21
N ASP A 157 10.16 16.65 -7.98
CA ASP A 157 8.87 17.33 -8.10
C ASP A 157 8.60 18.15 -6.84
N ASP A 158 8.20 19.39 -7.01
CA ASP A 158 7.92 20.34 -5.93
C ASP A 158 6.42 20.57 -5.72
N GLY A 159 5.57 19.73 -6.31
CA GLY A 159 4.13 19.82 -6.15
C GLY A 159 3.66 19.42 -4.76
N GLU A 160 2.36 19.58 -4.52
CA GLU A 160 1.74 19.06 -3.30
C GLU A 160 1.41 17.59 -3.51
N GLY A 161 2.44 16.75 -3.35
CA GLY A 161 2.40 15.35 -3.73
C GLY A 161 1.52 14.49 -2.87
N MET A 162 0.86 13.52 -3.50
CA MET A 162 -0.01 12.55 -2.82
C MET A 162 0.54 11.15 -2.96
N ALA A 163 0.58 10.65 -4.18
CA ALA A 163 0.86 9.23 -4.44
C ALA A 163 1.92 9.02 -5.53
N UNK A 164 2.38 7.93 -5.68
CA UNK A 164 3.26 7.44 -6.67
C UNK A 164 2.79 6.11 -7.09
N SER A 165 3.01 5.86 -8.29
CA SER A 165 2.93 4.48 -8.80
C SER A 165 3.99 4.26 -9.86
N ILE A 166 4.49 3.02 -9.92
CA ILE A 166 5.65 2.67 -10.75
C ILE A 166 5.19 1.67 -11.82
N ALA A 167 5.58 1.92 -13.06
CA ALA A 167 5.33 1.00 -14.17
C ALA A 167 6.26 1.31 -15.33
N ASP A 168 6.58 0.29 -16.10
CA ASP A 168 7.25 0.45 -17.40
C ASP A 168 6.15 0.62 -18.46
N TYR A 169 5.63 1.85 -18.57
CA TYR A 169 4.44 2.09 -19.39
C TYR A 169 4.71 1.96 -20.88
N ASN A 170 5.97 2.13 -21.30
CA ASN A 170 6.33 2.07 -22.72
C ASN A 170 7.07 0.79 -23.09
N ASN A 171 7.16 -0.18 -22.18
CA ASN A 171 7.76 -1.50 -22.41
C ASN A 171 9.23 -1.42 -22.87
N ASP A 172 10.00 -0.44 -22.34
CA ASP A 172 11.42 -0.29 -22.72
C ASP A 172 12.38 -0.94 -21.71
N GLY A 173 11.85 -1.54 -20.66
CA GLY A 173 12.66 -2.22 -19.64
C GLY A 173 13.05 -1.37 -18.46
N TYR A 174 12.72 -0.08 -18.45
CA TYR A 174 13.05 0.84 -17.37
C TYR A 174 11.78 1.29 -16.65
N PRO A 175 11.76 1.24 -15.31
CA PRO A 175 10.55 1.66 -14.58
C PRO A 175 10.40 3.19 -14.63
N ASP A 176 9.18 3.62 -14.89
CA ASP A 176 8.79 5.04 -14.94
C ASP A 176 8.00 5.37 -13.68
N ILE A 177 7.87 6.66 -13.39
CA ILE A 177 7.24 7.15 -12.16
C ILE A 177 6.03 8.00 -12.53
N PHE A 178 4.86 7.64 -12.01
CA PHE A 178 3.66 8.46 -12.11
C PHE A 178 3.37 9.05 -10.73
N ILE A 179 3.26 10.38 -10.66
CA ILE A 179 3.06 11.12 -9.42
C ILE A 179 1.72 11.83 -9.47
N THR A 180 0.89 11.68 -8.43
CA THR A 180 -0.31 12.50 -8.30
C THR A 180 -0.06 13.61 -7.29
N ASN A 181 -0.61 14.78 -7.57
CA ASN A 181 -0.51 15.98 -6.74
C ASN A 181 -1.91 16.57 -6.54
N TYR A 182 -1.99 17.53 -5.64
CA TYR A 182 -3.08 18.48 -5.66
C TYR A 182 -2.83 19.45 -6.84
N GLY A 183 -3.77 19.50 -7.77
CA GLY A 183 -3.69 20.42 -8.91
C GLY A 183 -3.20 19.80 -10.21
N ASN A 184 -2.47 18.69 -10.14
CA ASN A 184 -1.97 18.06 -11.36
C ASN A 184 -1.48 16.63 -11.07
N PHE A 185 -1.01 15.98 -12.12
CA PHE A 185 -0.20 14.77 -12.00
C PHE A 185 0.97 14.86 -12.99
N LYS A 186 1.96 14.01 -12.82
CA LYS A 186 3.14 13.98 -13.69
C LYS A 186 3.53 12.56 -14.03
N LEU A 187 3.94 12.36 -15.27
CA LEU A 187 4.54 11.11 -15.73
C LEU A 187 6.00 11.37 -16.06
N LEU A 188 6.90 10.74 -15.32
CA LEU A 188 8.33 10.88 -15.47
C LEU A 188 8.86 9.61 -16.14
N ARG A 189 9.34 9.75 -17.39
CA ARG A 189 9.89 8.63 -18.15
C ARG A 189 11.36 8.45 -17.77
N ASN A 190 11.74 7.23 -17.47
CA ASN A 190 13.13 6.86 -17.17
C ASN A 190 13.93 6.85 -18.49
N ASN A 191 15.03 7.60 -18.54
CA ASN A 191 15.84 7.71 -19.74
C ASN A 191 16.90 6.60 -19.87
N GLY A 192 17.00 5.70 -18.88
CA GLY A 192 17.97 4.60 -18.89
C GLY A 192 19.40 5.02 -18.56
N ASN A 193 19.59 6.25 -18.07
CA ASN A 193 20.91 6.79 -17.73
C ASN A 193 20.92 7.46 -16.36
N LYS A 194 20.06 6.96 -15.46
CA LYS A 194 19.86 7.49 -14.10
C LYS A 194 19.19 8.87 -14.08
N THR A 195 18.58 9.28 -15.19
CA THR A 195 17.77 10.51 -15.23
C THR A 195 16.37 10.23 -15.76
N PHE A 196 15.46 11.16 -15.48
CA PHE A 196 14.06 11.08 -15.89
C PHE A 196 13.67 12.36 -16.64
N SER A 197 12.72 12.21 -17.57
CA SER A 197 12.13 13.33 -18.30
C SER A 197 10.64 13.43 -17.97
N ASN A 198 10.18 14.62 -17.64
CA ASN A 198 8.75 14.87 -17.45
C ASN A 198 8.07 14.94 -18.82
N ILE A 199 7.28 13.95 -19.16
CA ILE A 199 6.63 13.84 -20.47
C ILE A 199 5.12 14.07 -20.36
N SER A 200 4.66 14.59 -19.28
CA SER A 200 3.22 14.76 -19.01
C SER A 200 2.47 15.55 -20.05
N UNK A 201 2.95 16.34 -20.47
CA UNK A 201 2.38 17.18 -21.45
C UNK A 201 2.16 16.53 -22.79
N THR A 202 3.16 15.73 -23.07
CA THR A 202 3.07 14.96 -24.34
C THR A 202 2.18 13.72 -24.15
N ALA A 203 2.35 13.06 -23.03
CA ALA A 203 1.62 11.80 -22.76
C ALA A 203 0.11 12.00 -22.62
N PHE A 204 -0.33 13.16 -22.16
CA PHE A 204 -1.76 13.43 -21.91
C PHE A 204 -2.21 14.63 -22.76
N PRO A 205 -2.33 14.47 -24.08
CA PRO A 205 -2.63 15.60 -25.02
C PRO A 205 -4.00 16.26 -24.83
N UNK A 206 -4.73 15.62 -24.16
CA UNK A 206 -5.94 16.09 -23.82
C UNK A 206 -5.97 16.99 -22.71
N GLY A 207 -4.84 17.12 -22.07
CA GLY A 207 -4.55 18.01 -20.95
C GLY A 207 -4.76 17.33 -19.60
N ILE A 208 -4.19 17.97 -18.59
CA ILE A 208 -4.28 17.49 -17.20
C ILE A 208 -5.15 18.46 -16.43
N LYS A 209 -6.14 17.92 -15.72
CA LYS A 209 -7.10 18.75 -14.97
C LYS A 209 -6.48 19.27 -13.68
N ASP A 210 -6.92 20.45 -13.26
CA ASP A 210 -6.56 21.04 -11.97
C ASP A 210 -7.45 20.47 -10.89
N TRP A 211 -7.17 19.22 -10.51
CA TRP A 211 -7.97 18.44 -9.55
C TRP A 211 -7.11 17.98 -8.37
N TRP A 212 -7.78 17.64 -7.28
CA TRP A 212 -7.13 16.95 -6.17
C TRP A 212 -7.13 15.46 -6.47
N TYR A 213 -5.97 14.93 -6.85
CA TYR A 213 -5.83 13.54 -7.21
C TYR A 213 -5.50 12.67 -6.00
N GLY A 214 -6.04 11.46 -5.97
CA GLY A 214 -5.73 10.44 -4.99
C GLY A 214 -4.68 9.46 -5.51
N GLY A 215 -4.88 8.18 -5.23
CA GLY A 215 -3.99 7.14 -5.69
C GLY A 215 -4.12 6.84 -7.18
N SER A 216 -3.21 6.02 -7.67
CA SER A 216 -3.23 5.55 -9.05
C SER A 216 -2.83 4.08 -9.09
N THR A 217 -3.21 3.40 -10.17
CA THR A 217 -2.83 2.01 -10.38
C THR A 217 -2.70 1.72 -11.88
N TRP A 218 -1.82 0.80 -12.19
CA TRP A 218 -1.57 0.35 -13.56
C TRP A 218 -2.11 -1.06 -13.76
N GLY A 219 -2.69 -1.29 -14.93
CA GLY A 219 -3.16 -2.61 -15.32
C GLY A 219 -3.45 -2.64 -16.80
N ASP A 220 -3.41 -3.81 -17.39
CA ASP A 220 -3.71 -4.00 -18.81
C ASP A 220 -5.15 -4.50 -18.90
N TYR A 221 -6.11 -3.57 -18.88
CA TYR A 221 -7.52 -3.94 -18.75
C TYR A 221 -8.10 -4.57 -20.01
N ASP A 222 -7.50 -4.28 -21.16
CA ASP A 222 -7.96 -4.84 -22.45
C ASP A 222 -7.01 -5.90 -23.01
N LEU A 223 -5.97 -6.26 -22.26
CA LEU A 223 -5.02 -7.32 -22.58
C LEU A 223 -4.31 -7.12 -23.93
N ASP A 224 -3.95 -5.86 -24.24
CA ASP A 224 -3.22 -5.56 -25.48
C ASP A 224 -1.70 -5.50 -25.30
N GLY A 225 -1.20 -5.73 -24.08
CA GLY A 225 0.23 -5.73 -23.79
C GLY A 225 0.77 -4.40 -23.34
N ASP A 226 -0.04 -3.35 -23.35
CA ASP A 226 0.35 -2.03 -22.86
C ASP A 226 -0.37 -1.73 -21.54
N LEU A 227 0.35 -1.19 -20.59
CA LEU A 227 -0.25 -0.86 -19.29
C LEU A 227 -1.09 0.41 -19.38
N ASP A 228 -2.31 0.30 -18.90
CA ASP A 228 -3.26 1.40 -18.81
C ASP A 228 -3.22 1.96 -17.39
N LEU A 229 -3.71 3.17 -17.22
CA LEU A 229 -3.57 3.92 -15.97
C LEU A 229 -4.93 4.34 -15.44
N TYR A 230 -5.23 3.98 -14.20
CA TYR A 230 -6.42 4.46 -13.50
C TYR A 230 -6.00 5.46 -12.43
N VAL A 231 -6.57 6.67 -12.48
CA VAL A 231 -6.22 7.76 -11.58
C VAL A 231 -7.46 8.16 -10.77
N SER A 232 -7.34 8.15 -9.46
CA SER A 232 -8.41 8.54 -8.55
C SER A 232 -8.50 10.05 -8.40
N GLY A 233 -9.73 10.58 -8.44
CA GLY A 233 -10.03 11.96 -8.05
C GLY A 233 -10.59 11.95 -6.63
N TYR A 234 -10.19 12.92 -5.82
CA TYR A 234 -10.61 12.95 -4.42
C TYR A 234 -11.72 13.98 -4.21
N VAL A 235 -11.51 15.03 -3.46
CA VAL A 235 -12.56 15.97 -3.07
C VAL A 235 -12.68 17.10 -4.10
N ASP A 236 -13.93 17.41 -4.47
CA ASP A 236 -14.28 18.54 -5.32
C ASP A 236 -14.81 19.67 -4.43
N PHE A 237 -13.99 20.66 -4.14
CA PHE A 237 -14.37 21.77 -3.28
C PHE A 237 -15.43 22.67 -3.91
N SER A 238 -15.63 22.60 -5.22
CA SER A 238 -16.70 23.36 -5.88
C SER A 238 -18.08 22.73 -5.68
N ARG A 239 -18.14 21.46 -5.31
CA ARG A 239 -19.37 20.71 -5.11
C ARG A 239 -19.62 20.50 -3.62
N ARG A 240 -20.08 21.55 -2.98
CA ARG A 240 -20.42 21.51 -1.55
C ARG A 240 -21.86 21.96 -1.34
N PRO A 241 -22.56 21.43 -0.34
CA PRO A 241 -23.90 21.91 -0.04
C PRO A 241 -23.86 23.31 0.58
N GLN A 242 -24.98 24.01 0.50
CA GLN A 242 -25.09 25.34 1.06
C GLN A 242 -25.49 25.27 2.53
N TYR A 243 -24.73 24.56 3.32
CA TYR A 243 -24.91 24.48 4.76
C TYR A 243 -24.06 25.54 5.46
N THR A 244 -24.50 25.93 6.66
CA THR A 244 -23.68 26.81 7.49
C THR A 244 -22.52 26.07 8.13
N SER A 245 -22.61 24.74 8.20
CA SER A 245 -21.56 23.88 8.78
C SER A 245 -21.27 22.72 7.84
N LEU A 246 -19.99 22.49 7.55
CA LEU A 246 -19.55 21.45 6.64
C LEU A 246 -18.61 20.48 7.37
N ARG A 247 -18.81 19.19 7.13
CA ARG A 247 -17.94 18.11 7.65
C ARG A 247 -17.06 17.59 6.52
N PHE A 248 -15.76 17.67 6.70
CA PHE A 248 -14.82 17.16 5.70
C PHE A 248 -14.55 15.68 5.96
N PRO A 249 -14.57 14.83 4.94
CA PRO A 249 -14.96 15.11 3.54
C PRO A 249 -16.45 14.81 3.24
N MET A 250 -17.21 14.42 4.24
CA MET A 250 -18.57 13.87 4.08
C MET A 250 -19.51 14.80 3.31
N ASP A 251 -19.40 16.10 3.53
CA ASP A 251 -20.33 17.06 2.95
C ASP A 251 -19.87 17.61 1.60
N PHE A 252 -18.78 17.07 1.05
CA PHE A 252 -18.24 17.48 -0.25
C PHE A 252 -18.50 16.41 -1.30
N GLY A 253 -18.58 16.84 -2.56
CA GLY A 253 -18.63 15.93 -3.70
C GLY A 253 -17.25 15.37 -4.00
N GLY A 254 -17.24 14.29 -4.76
CA GLY A 254 -16.00 13.70 -5.27
C GLY A 254 -15.69 14.15 -6.68
N LEU A 255 -14.41 14.18 -7.01
CA LEU A 255 -13.95 14.40 -8.39
C LEU A 255 -14.07 13.09 -9.18
N PRO A 256 -14.20 13.18 -10.50
CA PRO A 256 -14.22 11.95 -11.32
C PRO A 256 -12.91 11.20 -11.27
N ASN A 257 -12.98 9.88 -11.33
CA ASN A 257 -11.82 9.04 -11.61
C ASN A 257 -11.64 8.94 -13.12
N THR A 258 -10.44 8.63 -13.58
CA THR A 258 -10.14 8.56 -15.02
C THR A 258 -9.40 7.27 -15.35
N LEU A 259 -9.89 6.54 -16.35
CA LEU A 259 -9.18 5.42 -16.96
C LEU A 259 -8.54 5.90 -18.27
N TYR A 260 -7.25 5.84 -18.31
CA TYR A 260 -6.48 6.24 -19.48
C TYR A 260 -5.99 5.02 -20.26
N UNK A 261 -6.36 4.75 -21.47
CA UNK A 261 -5.88 3.81 -22.32
C UNK A 261 -4.62 4.28 -22.82
N ASN A 262 -3.62 3.35 -22.73
CA ASN A 262 -2.30 3.54 -23.33
C ASN A 262 -2.38 3.28 -24.84
N ASN A 263 -2.01 4.28 -25.63
CA ASN A 263 -2.14 4.17 -27.10
C ASN A 263 -0.93 3.47 -27.74
N GLY A 264 0.05 3.12 -26.96
CA GLY A 264 1.29 2.54 -27.46
C GLY A 264 2.30 3.49 -28.11
N UNK A 265 1.90 4.60 -28.11
CA UNK A 265 2.76 5.55 -28.69
C UNK A 265 3.24 6.58 -27.74
N GLU A 266 3.38 6.25 -26.60
CA GLU A 266 3.70 7.09 -25.48
C GLU A 266 2.63 8.14 -25.17
N THR A 267 1.42 7.92 -25.59
CA THR A 267 0.28 8.81 -25.28
C THR A 267 -0.86 8.01 -24.68
N PHE A 268 -1.72 8.71 -23.96
CA PHE A 268 -2.87 8.14 -23.27
C PHE A 268 -4.15 8.85 -23.69
N THR A 269 -5.23 8.08 -23.78
CA THR A 269 -6.57 8.60 -24.09
C THR A 269 -7.50 8.34 -22.91
N ASP A 270 -8.22 9.36 -22.45
CA ASP A 270 -9.26 9.20 -21.43
C ASP A 270 -10.43 8.43 -22.07
N VAL A 271 -10.58 7.17 -21.68
CA VAL A 271 -11.65 6.32 -22.17
C VAL A 271 -12.85 6.23 -21.21
N THR A 272 -12.76 6.91 -20.07
CA THR A 272 -13.82 6.87 -19.05
C THR A 272 -15.20 7.21 -19.62
N PRO A 273 -15.35 8.26 -20.45
CA PRO A 273 -16.68 8.59 -20.99
C PRO A 273 -17.28 7.51 -21.87
N SER A 274 -16.45 6.69 -22.54
CA SER A 274 -16.95 5.61 -23.39
C SER A 274 -17.26 4.34 -22.60
N ILE A 275 -16.85 4.29 -21.33
CA ILE A 275 -17.18 3.18 -20.43
C ILE A 275 -18.12 3.76 -19.37
N SER A 276 -19.41 3.82 -19.71
CA SER A 276 -20.38 4.62 -18.96
C SER A 276 -20.50 4.25 -17.47
N VAL A 277 -20.25 3.00 -17.12
CA VAL A 277 -20.36 2.58 -15.72
C VAL A 277 -19.26 3.21 -14.85
N LEU A 278 -18.13 3.58 -15.44
CA LEU A 278 -17.05 4.21 -14.70
C LEU A 278 -17.32 5.70 -14.43
N THR A 279 -18.22 6.32 -15.18
CA THR A 279 -18.60 7.72 -14.95
C THR A 279 -19.51 7.89 -13.73
N ASP A 280 -20.05 6.80 -13.21
CA ASP A 280 -20.84 6.79 -11.97
C ASP A 280 -20.00 7.19 -10.76
N ALA A 281 -18.69 7.19 -10.89
CA ALA A 281 -17.78 7.20 -9.75
C ALA A 281 -17.16 8.56 -9.47
N SER A 282 -17.96 9.63 -9.42
CA SER A 282 -17.49 10.91 -8.83
C SER A 282 -17.62 10.81 -7.31
N ARG A 283 -16.83 9.92 -6.73
CA ARG A 283 -16.78 9.68 -5.30
C ARG A 283 -15.40 10.08 -4.80
N LYS A 284 -15.27 10.26 -3.52
CA LYS A 284 -13.99 10.71 -2.94
C LYS A 284 -13.02 9.52 -2.89
N SER A 285 -12.40 9.23 -4.04
CA SER A 285 -11.61 8.02 -4.21
C SER A 285 -10.19 8.18 -3.70
N MET A 286 -9.71 7.16 -3.01
CA MET A 286 -8.36 7.09 -2.46
C MET A 286 -7.50 6.16 -3.30
N GLN A 287 -7.49 4.86 -3.00
CA GLN A 287 -6.66 3.89 -3.71
C GLN A 287 -7.52 2.94 -4.52
N ALA A 288 -7.07 2.61 -5.73
CA ALA A 288 -7.70 1.62 -6.58
C ALA A 288 -6.69 0.54 -6.94
N ILE A 289 -7.19 -0.65 -7.27
CA ILE A 289 -6.36 -1.75 -7.78
C ILE A 289 -7.06 -2.45 -8.94
N PHE A 290 -6.24 -2.98 -9.86
CA PHE A 290 -6.67 -3.95 -10.87
C PHE A 290 -6.26 -5.35 -10.43
N HIS A 291 -7.20 -6.27 -10.37
CA HIS A 291 -6.92 -7.68 -10.11
C HIS A 291 -8.06 -8.53 -10.65
N ASP A 292 -7.71 -9.69 -11.19
CA ASP A 292 -8.69 -10.64 -11.73
C ASP A 292 -9.25 -11.49 -10.59
N PHE A 293 -10.27 -10.98 -9.89
CA PHE A 293 -10.83 -11.66 -8.72
C PHE A 293 -11.63 -12.91 -9.07
N ASN A 294 -12.31 -12.91 -10.21
CA ASN A 294 -13.14 -14.05 -10.62
C ASN A 294 -12.42 -15.03 -11.54
N GLU A 295 -11.13 -14.82 -11.74
CA GLU A 295 -10.25 -15.72 -12.50
C GLU A 295 -10.75 -16.01 -13.93
N ASP A 296 -11.30 -14.98 -14.60
CA ASP A 296 -11.73 -15.10 -15.99
C ASP A 296 -10.67 -14.60 -16.99
N GLY A 297 -9.51 -14.17 -16.51
CA GLY A 297 -8.41 -13.70 -17.32
C GLY A 297 -8.36 -12.19 -17.52
N PHE A 298 -9.37 -11.45 -17.08
CA PHE A 298 -9.47 -10.01 -17.27
C PHE A 298 -9.41 -9.29 -15.92
N PRO A 299 -8.54 -8.29 -15.76
CA PRO A 299 -8.45 -7.61 -14.45
C PRO A 299 -9.69 -6.80 -14.15
N ASP A 300 -10.22 -7.01 -12.96
CA ASP A 300 -11.34 -6.26 -12.40
C ASP A 300 -10.80 -5.05 -11.65
N LEU A 301 -11.68 -4.10 -11.29
CA LEU A 301 -11.28 -2.85 -10.67
C LEU A 301 -11.99 -2.68 -9.33
N PHE A 302 -11.22 -2.50 -8.25
CA PHE A 302 -11.73 -2.12 -6.93
C PHE A 302 -11.24 -0.71 -6.60
N VAL A 303 -12.15 0.13 -6.08
CA VAL A 303 -11.86 1.52 -5.73
C VAL A 303 -12.30 1.77 -4.29
N ALA A 304 -11.34 2.10 -3.41
CA ALA A 304 -11.62 2.50 -2.05
C ALA A 304 -12.02 3.98 -2.02
N ASN A 305 -13.17 4.28 -1.43
CA ASN A 305 -13.72 5.63 -1.37
C ASN A 305 -13.86 6.10 0.08
N ASP A 306 -13.52 7.36 0.31
CA ASP A 306 -13.59 7.98 1.64
C ASP A 306 -15.00 8.51 1.87
N THR A 307 -15.74 7.85 2.74
CA THR A 307 -17.11 8.19 3.14
C THR A 307 -18.17 8.07 2.03
N ASP A 308 -17.78 7.51 0.90
CA ASP A 308 -18.72 7.13 -0.17
C ASP A 308 -18.63 5.62 -0.38
N ALA A 309 -19.64 5.03 -1.01
CA ALA A 309 -19.64 3.59 -1.28
C ALA A 309 -18.44 3.20 -2.15
N ASN A 310 -17.73 2.16 -1.74
CA ASN A 310 -16.62 1.63 -2.53
C ASN A 310 -17.13 1.11 -3.87
N GLY A 311 -16.27 1.17 -4.88
CA GLY A 311 -16.59 0.71 -6.22
C GLY A 311 -15.96 -0.64 -6.53
N PHE A 312 -16.73 -1.52 -7.17
CA PHE A 312 -16.21 -2.78 -7.66
C PHE A 312 -16.81 -3.06 -9.04
N TYR A 313 -15.93 -3.22 -10.02
CA TYR A 313 -16.31 -3.31 -11.42
C TYR A 313 -15.68 -4.56 -12.02
N LEU A 314 -16.53 -5.48 -12.53
CA LEU A 314 -16.06 -6.69 -13.20
C LEU A 314 -15.77 -6.37 -14.67
N ASN A 315 -14.61 -6.76 -15.14
CA ASN A 315 -14.19 -6.59 -16.53
C ASN A 315 -14.94 -7.60 -17.41
N ARG A 316 -15.58 -7.13 -18.47
CA ARG A 316 -16.35 -8.00 -19.39
C ARG A 316 -15.50 -8.65 -20.47
N GLY A 317 -14.23 -8.22 -20.59
CA GLY A 317 -13.34 -8.75 -21.62
C GLY A 317 -13.57 -8.16 -23.01
N ASP A 318 -14.41 -7.14 -23.12
CA ASP A 318 -14.71 -6.45 -24.38
C ASP A 318 -14.36 -4.96 -24.32
N GLY A 319 -13.54 -4.57 -23.34
CA GLY A 319 -13.19 -3.17 -23.10
C GLY A 319 -14.16 -2.43 -22.20
N THR A 320 -15.21 -3.11 -21.70
CA THR A 320 -16.20 -2.50 -20.81
C THR A 320 -16.25 -3.23 -19.48
N PHE A 321 -16.90 -2.61 -18.49
CA PHE A 321 -17.03 -3.13 -17.14
C PHE A 321 -18.51 -3.24 -16.75
N LYS A 322 -18.77 -4.14 -15.79
CA LYS A 322 -20.07 -4.30 -15.16
C LYS A 322 -19.97 -3.82 -13.72
N ILE A 323 -20.88 -2.95 -13.29
CA ILE A 323 -20.95 -2.56 -11.86
C ILE A 323 -21.33 -3.79 -11.05
N PHE A 324 -20.48 -4.16 -10.08
CA PHE A 324 -20.74 -5.29 -9.20
C PHE A 324 -20.54 -4.92 -7.73
N SER A 325 -20.51 -3.64 -7.42
CA SER A 325 -20.22 -3.12 -6.08
C SER A 325 -21.18 -3.67 -5.03
N GLY A 326 -22.48 -3.56 -5.27
CA GLY A 326 -23.48 -4.07 -4.34
C GLY A 326 -23.44 -5.59 -4.15
N PRO A 327 -23.57 -6.37 -5.24
CA PRO A 327 -23.57 -7.83 -5.11
C PRO A 327 -22.28 -8.41 -4.57
N SER A 328 -21.15 -7.73 -4.76
CA SER A 328 -19.85 -8.21 -4.28
C SER A 328 -19.73 -8.22 -2.75
N GLY A 329 -20.53 -7.39 -2.06
CA GLY A 329 -20.39 -7.19 -0.62
C GLY A 329 -19.36 -6.12 -0.24
N LEU A 330 -18.75 -5.45 -1.22
CA LEU A 330 -17.67 -4.47 -0.97
C LEU A 330 -18.16 -3.02 -0.92
N SER A 331 -19.44 -2.76 -1.17
CA SER A 331 -20.01 -1.43 -1.32
C SER A 331 -20.31 -0.77 0.05
N THR A 332 -19.32 -0.80 0.95
CA THR A 332 -19.44 -0.12 2.24
C THR A 332 -19.19 1.38 2.08
N THR A 333 -19.74 2.18 2.99
CA THR A 333 -19.60 3.64 2.95
C THR A 333 -18.70 4.17 4.06
N ASP A 334 -17.76 3.35 4.51
CA ASP A 334 -16.76 3.74 5.48
C ASP A 334 -15.75 4.71 4.85
N GLY A 335 -14.91 5.32 5.66
CA GLY A 335 -13.80 6.14 5.17
C GLY A 335 -12.67 5.25 4.70
N SER A 336 -12.84 4.59 3.55
CA SER A 336 -11.89 3.60 3.05
C SER A 336 -10.73 4.26 2.33
N MET A 337 -9.51 3.77 2.57
CA MET A 337 -8.30 4.45 2.11
C MET A 337 -7.32 3.54 1.39
N GLY A 338 -6.64 2.64 2.10
CA GLY A 338 -5.62 1.77 1.54
C GLY A 338 -6.14 0.36 1.27
N VAL A 339 -5.44 -0.37 0.39
CA VAL A 339 -5.90 -1.66 -0.12
C VAL A 339 -4.73 -2.65 -0.18
N ALA A 340 -4.98 -3.91 0.20
CA ALA A 340 -4.05 -5.01 -0.01
C ALA A 340 -4.81 -6.27 -0.41
N ILE A 341 -4.17 -7.13 -1.19
CA ILE A 341 -4.77 -8.42 -1.58
C ILE A 341 -3.85 -9.59 -1.21
N GLY A 342 -4.44 -10.75 -1.02
CA GLY A 342 -3.72 -11.98 -0.76
C GLY A 342 -4.69 -13.08 -0.34
N ASP A 343 -4.23 -14.32 -0.42
CA ASP A 343 -5.01 -15.47 0.02
C ASP A 343 -4.76 -15.68 1.52
N MET A 344 -5.62 -15.08 2.35
CA MET A 344 -5.40 -15.04 3.79
C MET A 344 -5.68 -16.36 4.49
N ASN A 345 -6.52 -17.21 3.91
CA ASN A 345 -6.93 -18.48 4.53
C ASN A 345 -6.49 -19.70 3.72
N LYS A 346 -5.67 -19.53 2.70
CA LYS A 346 -5.10 -20.60 1.86
C LYS A 346 -6.16 -21.46 1.17
N ASP A 347 -7.25 -20.83 0.73
CA ASP A 347 -8.28 -21.54 -0.03
C ASP A 347 -8.12 -21.41 -1.54
N GLY A 348 -7.04 -20.73 -2.00
CA GLY A 348 -6.77 -20.53 -3.41
C GLY A 348 -7.48 -19.35 -4.04
N LEU A 349 -8.26 -18.60 -3.26
CA LEU A 349 -8.96 -17.40 -3.73
C LEU A 349 -8.28 -16.16 -3.17
N THR A 350 -8.27 -15.08 -3.94
CA THR A 350 -7.63 -13.83 -3.51
C THR A 350 -8.61 -13.03 -2.66
N ASP A 351 -8.22 -12.74 -1.44
CA ASP A 351 -8.99 -11.93 -0.49
C ASP A 351 -8.55 -10.49 -0.54
N LEU A 352 -9.30 -9.60 0.12
CA LEU A 352 -9.11 -8.16 0.05
C LEU A 352 -9.15 -7.56 1.46
N VAL A 353 -8.16 -6.70 1.75
CA VAL A 353 -8.16 -5.90 2.97
C VAL A 353 -8.24 -4.44 2.55
N TYR A 354 -9.12 -3.67 3.20
CA TYR A 354 -9.06 -2.23 3.06
C TYR A 354 -9.19 -1.55 4.42
N THR A 355 -8.50 -0.43 4.55
CA THR A 355 -8.38 0.31 5.80
C THR A 355 -9.44 1.39 5.88
N ASN A 356 -9.85 1.72 7.10
CA ASN A 356 -10.96 2.64 7.34
C ASN A 356 -10.62 3.69 8.40
N TYR A 357 -11.50 4.66 8.55
CA TYR A 357 -11.39 5.76 9.48
C TYR A 357 -11.63 5.28 10.93
N ALA A 358 -11.29 6.14 11.90
CA ALA A 358 -11.51 5.86 13.32
C ALA A 358 -13.00 5.65 13.61
N ALA A 359 -13.28 4.77 14.54
CA ALA A 359 -14.63 4.30 14.90
C ALA A 359 -15.31 3.50 13.76
N GLU A 360 -14.49 3.02 12.84
CA GLU A 360 -14.85 2.04 11.84
C GLU A 360 -13.80 0.92 11.92
N VAL A 361 -14.18 -0.32 11.62
CA VAL A 361 -13.20 -1.41 11.65
C VAL A 361 -12.55 -1.54 10.27
N ASN A 362 -11.27 -1.86 10.24
CA ASN A 362 -10.64 -2.23 8.98
C ASN A 362 -11.29 -3.51 8.46
N THR A 363 -11.47 -3.60 7.17
CA THR A 363 -12.24 -4.69 6.56
C THR A 363 -11.33 -5.81 6.11
N LEU A 364 -11.62 -7.02 6.59
CA LEU A 364 -11.06 -8.27 6.07
C LEU A 364 -12.16 -8.94 5.26
N ALA A 365 -12.04 -8.89 3.95
CA ALA A 365 -13.06 -9.41 3.03
C ALA A 365 -12.54 -10.67 2.35
N TYR A 366 -13.17 -11.78 2.65
CA TYR A 366 -12.79 -13.11 2.11
C TYR A 366 -13.64 -13.43 0.90
N LEU A 367 -12.97 -13.72 -0.20
CA LEU A 367 -13.65 -14.14 -1.43
C LEU A 367 -14.21 -15.54 -1.20
N ILE A 368 -15.50 -15.69 -1.34
CA ILE A 368 -16.14 -16.99 -1.15
C ILE A 368 -16.24 -17.69 -2.50
N ASP A 369 -16.37 -19.01 -2.46
CA ASP A 369 -16.36 -19.85 -3.66
C ASP A 369 -17.40 -19.36 -4.66
N ASN A 370 -16.93 -19.13 -5.86
CA ASN A 370 -17.72 -18.52 -6.90
C ASN A 370 -18.72 -19.48 -7.51
N ILE A 371 -19.97 -19.07 -7.49
CA ILE A 371 -20.99 -19.78 -8.25
C ILE A 371 -20.82 -19.33 -9.70
N SER A 372 -20.35 -20.22 -10.55
CA SER A 372 -20.30 -19.92 -11.97
C SER A 372 -21.73 -19.74 -12.49
N ALA A 373 -21.89 -18.80 -13.41
CA ALA A 373 -23.15 -18.70 -14.12
C ALA A 373 -23.46 -20.06 -14.78
N ASN A 374 -24.73 -20.37 -14.94
CA ASN A 374 -25.15 -21.67 -15.46
C ASN A 374 -24.57 -22.00 -16.83
N ASP A 375 -24.07 -20.99 -17.57
CA ASP A 375 -23.41 -21.19 -18.84
C ASP A 375 -21.90 -21.36 -18.73
N GLY A 376 -21.35 -21.32 -17.54
CA GLY A 376 -19.93 -21.52 -17.29
C GLY A 376 -19.00 -20.42 -17.75
N LYS A 377 -19.54 -19.27 -18.13
CA LYS A 377 -18.72 -18.23 -18.79
C LYS A 377 -18.24 -17.12 -17.89
N LEU A 378 -18.93 -16.86 -16.79
CA LEU A 378 -18.56 -15.76 -15.89
C LEU A 378 -18.75 -16.19 -14.45
N ARG A 379 -17.68 -16.17 -13.72
CA ARG A 379 -17.74 -16.27 -12.26
C ARG A 379 -17.95 -14.86 -11.71
N ASN A 380 -18.77 -14.76 -10.68
CA ASN A 380 -18.93 -13.52 -9.95
C ASN A 380 -17.97 -13.55 -8.75
N ALA A 381 -17.50 -12.39 -8.33
CA ALA A 381 -16.65 -12.26 -7.15
C ALA A 381 -17.49 -11.72 -5.99
N VAL A 382 -17.76 -12.57 -5.00
CA VAL A 382 -18.56 -12.23 -3.83
C VAL A 382 -17.70 -12.41 -2.58
N PHE A 383 -17.71 -11.42 -1.70
CA PHE A 383 -16.88 -11.39 -0.51
C PHE A 383 -17.75 -11.44 0.75
N THR A 384 -17.25 -12.11 1.78
CA THR A 384 -17.82 -12.04 3.12
C THR A 384 -16.83 -11.33 4.04
N HIS A 385 -17.35 -10.43 4.88
CA HIS A 385 -16.52 -9.73 5.87
C HIS A 385 -16.35 -10.64 7.09
N SER A 386 -15.12 -10.81 7.53
CA SER A 386 -14.82 -11.64 8.69
C SER A 386 -14.60 -10.82 9.94
N PHE A 387 -15.16 -11.28 11.03
CA PHE A 387 -14.93 -10.75 12.37
C PHE A 387 -14.30 -11.81 13.29
N ASP A 388 -13.72 -12.85 12.68
CA ASP A 388 -13.13 -13.97 13.42
C ASP A 388 -11.78 -13.61 14.06
N SER A 389 -11.22 -12.45 13.70
CA SER A 389 -9.98 -11.93 14.30
C SER A 389 -10.31 -10.71 15.16
N PRO A 390 -10.84 -10.93 16.39
CA PRO A 390 -11.37 -9.81 17.16
C PRO A 390 -10.35 -8.76 17.56
N MET A 391 -9.07 -9.12 17.68
CA MET A 391 -8.04 -8.12 18.02
C MET A 391 -7.75 -7.17 16.87
N VAL A 392 -7.92 -7.61 15.61
CA VAL A 392 -7.80 -6.72 14.46
C VAL A 392 -8.82 -5.58 14.59
N HIS A 393 -10.06 -5.93 14.87
CA HIS A 393 -11.13 -4.95 14.97
C HIS A 393 -11.01 -4.08 16.22
N LYS A 394 -10.73 -4.71 17.36
CA LYS A 394 -10.60 -3.99 18.63
C LYS A 394 -9.49 -2.94 18.58
N LEU A 395 -8.33 -3.28 18.00
CA LEU A 395 -7.17 -2.39 18.01
C LEU A 395 -7.21 -1.36 16.89
N SER A 396 -7.88 -1.64 15.77
CA SER A 396 -8.03 -0.66 14.70
C SER A 396 -9.17 0.34 14.96
N TRP A 397 -10.17 -0.04 15.76
CA TRP A 397 -11.34 0.80 16.03
C TRP A 397 -11.00 2.25 16.42
N PRO A 398 -10.05 2.49 17.35
CA PRO A 398 -9.76 3.89 17.74
C PRO A 398 -8.76 4.58 16.82
N LYS A 399 -8.34 3.96 15.72
CA LYS A 399 -7.26 4.46 14.87
C LYS A 399 -7.77 4.76 13.47
N ILE A 400 -7.06 5.66 12.79
CA ILE A 400 -7.20 5.78 11.33
C ILE A 400 -6.09 4.96 10.72
N SER A 401 -6.46 3.98 9.92
CA SER A 401 -5.49 3.11 9.23
C SER A 401 -5.37 3.54 7.77
N TRP A 402 -4.14 3.61 7.27
CA TRP A 402 -3.86 4.09 5.90
C TRP A 402 -3.28 2.98 5.04
N GLY A 403 -2.02 2.65 5.24
CA GLY A 403 -1.36 1.64 4.41
C GLY A 403 -1.46 0.24 5.02
N PRO A 404 -2.21 -0.67 4.40
CA PRO A 404 -2.17 -2.07 4.81
C PRO A 404 -1.10 -2.82 4.06
N GLY A 405 -0.63 -3.93 4.63
CA GLY A 405 0.23 -4.87 3.95
C GLY A 405 -0.07 -6.30 4.35
N LEU A 406 -0.11 -7.18 3.35
CA LEU A 406 -0.25 -8.62 3.56
C LEU A 406 1.04 -9.27 3.04
N PHE A 407 1.92 -9.67 3.97
CA PHE A 407 3.21 -10.28 3.66
C PHE A 407 3.57 -11.32 4.71
N ASP A 408 4.35 -12.29 4.29
CA ASP A 408 4.81 -13.37 5.16
C ASP A 408 6.15 -12.95 5.78
N PHE A 409 6.11 -12.40 7.00
CA PHE A 409 7.31 -11.80 7.61
C PHE A 409 8.25 -12.83 8.23
N ASP A 410 7.79 -14.03 8.53
CA ASP A 410 8.64 -15.09 9.11
C ASP A 410 8.83 -16.29 8.18
N ASN A 411 8.34 -16.18 6.95
CA ASN A 411 8.50 -17.19 5.90
C ASN A 411 7.86 -18.54 6.27
N ASP A 412 6.76 -18.51 7.03
CA ASP A 412 6.05 -19.73 7.44
C ASP A 412 4.94 -20.14 6.46
N GLY A 413 4.78 -19.39 5.37
CA GLY A 413 3.79 -19.67 4.33
C GLY A 413 2.44 -18.99 4.57
N ASP A 414 2.30 -18.24 5.66
CA ASP A 414 1.04 -17.57 6.01
C ASP A 414 1.22 -16.07 5.88
N LEU A 415 0.26 -15.39 5.24
CA LEU A 415 0.36 -13.93 5.06
C LEU A 415 -0.04 -13.22 6.35
N ASP A 416 0.87 -12.44 6.90
CA ASP A 416 0.64 -11.62 8.09
C ASP A 416 0.12 -10.25 7.70
N LEU A 417 -0.41 -9.48 8.67
CA LEU A 417 -1.13 -8.25 8.40
C LEU A 417 -0.52 -7.08 9.17
N PHE A 418 -0.14 -6.02 8.45
CA PHE A 418 0.42 -4.79 8.99
C PHE A 418 -0.48 -3.62 8.64
N PHE A 419 -0.68 -2.68 9.62
CA PHE A 419 -1.42 -1.43 9.39
C PHE A 419 -0.62 -0.22 9.81
N UNK A 420 -0.53 0.83 9.07
CA UNK A 420 0.00 2.05 9.33
C UNK A 420 -1.04 2.90 9.85
N ASN A 421 -0.83 3.57 10.89
CA ASN A 421 -1.89 4.34 11.57
C ASN A 421 -1.44 5.75 11.90
N GLY A 422 -2.37 6.69 11.80
CA GLY A 422 -2.12 8.08 12.18
C GLY A 422 -3.39 8.88 12.00
N HIS A 423 -3.74 9.72 12.96
CA HIS A 423 -4.93 10.56 12.82
C HIS A 423 -4.65 11.73 11.87
N LEU A 424 -5.68 12.44 11.48
CA LEU A 424 -5.52 13.67 10.69
C LEU A 424 -4.83 14.73 11.53
N ASN A 425 -3.98 15.53 10.89
CA ASN A 425 -3.29 16.63 11.58
C ASN A 425 -4.27 17.69 12.09
N SER A 426 -5.48 17.68 11.58
CA SER A 426 -6.51 18.64 11.93
C SER A 426 -7.23 18.37 13.24
N VAL A 427 -6.96 17.21 13.88
CA VAL A 427 -7.65 16.85 15.12
C VAL A 427 -6.87 17.39 16.31
N SER A 428 -7.57 17.94 17.29
CA SER A 428 -6.94 18.42 18.51
C SER A 428 -6.43 17.23 19.34
N GLY A 429 -5.44 17.48 20.15
CA GLY A 429 -4.83 16.45 21.00
C GLY A 429 -3.69 15.75 20.29
N ASP A 430 -3.38 14.53 20.73
CA ASP A 430 -2.29 13.75 20.15
C ASP A 430 -2.78 12.98 18.93
N ASN A 431 -2.39 13.44 17.76
CA ASN A 431 -2.80 12.85 16.49
C ASN A 431 -1.94 11.65 16.08
N ARG A 432 -0.89 11.39 16.85
CA ARG A 432 0.04 10.29 16.59
C ARG A 432 -0.57 8.98 17.04
N GLN A 433 -0.36 7.94 16.26
CA GLN A 433 -0.89 6.61 16.57
C GLN A 433 0.20 5.56 16.33
N SER A 434 0.09 4.44 17.02
CA SER A 434 1.01 3.31 16.83
C SER A 434 0.52 2.42 15.69
N ASN A 435 1.47 1.81 15.00
CA ASN A 435 1.19 0.80 13.98
C ASN A 435 0.82 -0.52 14.63
N LEU A 436 0.24 -1.41 13.85
CA LEU A 436 -0.25 -2.70 14.31
C LEU A 436 0.32 -3.82 13.43
N LEU A 437 0.68 -4.94 14.05
CA LEU A 437 1.13 -6.13 13.33
C LEU A 437 0.44 -7.36 13.90
N PHE A 438 -0.10 -8.17 13.00
CA PHE A 438 -0.86 -9.38 13.34
C PHE A 438 -0.27 -10.58 12.61
N GLU A 439 -0.14 -11.69 13.30
CA GLU A 439 0.35 -12.95 12.76
C GLU A 439 -0.83 -13.85 12.42
N ASN A 440 -0.80 -14.44 11.23
CA ASN A 440 -1.85 -15.31 10.69
C ASN A 440 -1.56 -16.76 11.09
N ASP A 441 -2.60 -17.50 11.42
CA ASP A 441 -2.49 -18.92 11.70
C ASP A 441 -2.61 -19.80 10.44
N GLY A 442 -2.63 -19.18 9.27
CA GLY A 442 -2.79 -19.87 7.99
C GLY A 442 -4.23 -20.20 7.63
N LYS A 443 -5.17 -19.85 8.49
CA LYS A 443 -6.60 -20.09 8.25
C LYS A 443 -7.40 -18.80 8.26
N GLY A 444 -6.70 -17.67 8.30
CA GLY A 444 -7.33 -16.35 8.30
C GLY A 444 -7.61 -15.78 9.69
N TYR A 445 -7.11 -16.42 10.75
CA TYR A 445 -7.18 -15.85 12.09
C TYR A 445 -5.89 -15.08 12.37
N PHE A 446 -6.03 -13.80 12.71
CA PHE A 446 -4.93 -12.88 12.93
C PHE A 446 -4.79 -12.55 14.42
N ALA A 447 -3.67 -12.97 15.01
CA ALA A 447 -3.37 -12.73 16.42
C ALA A 447 -2.49 -11.47 16.54
N ASP A 448 -2.78 -10.64 17.52
CA ASP A 448 -2.00 -9.41 17.77
C ASP A 448 -0.62 -9.75 18.32
N ILE A 449 0.43 -9.36 17.59
CA ILE A 449 1.82 -9.51 18.03
C ILE A 449 2.53 -8.15 18.14
N THR A 450 1.79 -7.06 18.08
CA THR A 450 2.33 -5.70 18.01
C THR A 450 3.35 -5.43 19.12
N SER A 451 3.04 -5.80 20.37
CA SER A 451 3.88 -5.46 21.52
C SER A 451 5.23 -6.17 21.51
N ASN A 452 5.32 -7.34 20.89
CA ASN A 452 6.55 -8.15 20.88
C ASN A 452 7.33 -8.05 19.58
N SER A 453 6.76 -7.39 18.57
CA SER A 453 7.30 -7.40 17.20
C SER A 453 8.33 -6.29 16.92
N GLY A 454 8.59 -5.40 17.86
CA GLY A 454 9.47 -4.26 17.66
C GLY A 454 8.79 -3.05 17.01
N VAL A 455 7.57 -3.22 16.52
CA VAL A 455 6.84 -2.16 15.81
C VAL A 455 6.63 -0.93 16.68
N LEU A 456 6.43 -1.13 17.99
CA LEU A 456 6.20 -0.02 18.92
C LEU A 456 7.47 0.75 19.30
N SER A 457 8.65 0.25 18.93
CA SER A 457 9.92 0.91 19.29
C SER A 457 10.09 2.29 18.65
N THR A 458 9.37 2.54 17.55
CA THR A 458 9.43 3.84 16.85
C THR A 458 8.53 4.90 17.48
N GLY A 459 7.72 4.50 18.45
CA GLY A 459 6.75 5.40 19.08
C GLY A 459 5.56 5.67 18.19
N LYS A 460 4.75 6.59 18.65
CA LYS A 460 3.57 7.03 17.86
C LYS A 460 3.98 8.10 16.87
N ARG A 461 3.47 8.01 15.66
CA ARG A 461 3.67 8.99 14.61
C ARG A 461 2.36 9.19 13.85
N ILE A 462 2.36 10.11 12.91
CA ILE A 462 1.26 10.29 11.97
C ILE A 462 1.68 9.55 10.70
N HIS A 463 1.49 8.24 10.70
CA HIS A 463 1.90 7.38 9.59
C HIS A 463 0.91 7.46 8.44
N ARG A 464 1.38 7.19 7.21
CA ARG A 464 0.53 7.20 6.00
C ARG A 464 0.76 5.98 5.14
N GLY A 465 1.82 5.93 4.36
CA GLY A 465 2.11 4.82 3.47
C GLY A 465 2.97 3.77 4.12
N ALA A 466 2.70 2.52 3.79
CA ALA A 466 3.58 1.40 4.10
C ALA A 466 3.92 0.74 2.78
N LEU A 467 5.19 0.61 2.48
CA LEU A 467 5.66 0.04 1.22
C LEU A 467 6.68 -1.05 1.50
N PHE A 468 6.54 -2.16 0.81
CA PHE A 468 7.17 -3.42 1.18
C PHE A 468 8.19 -3.85 0.14
N ALA A 469 9.36 -4.29 0.60
CA ALA A 469 10.42 -4.84 -0.24
C ALA A 469 11.42 -5.58 0.61
N ASP A 470 12.07 -6.57 0.01
CA ASP A 470 13.30 -7.15 0.56
C ASP A 470 14.45 -6.30 0.04
N TYR A 471 14.70 -5.16 0.69
CA TYR A 471 15.62 -4.14 0.16
C TYR A 471 17.10 -4.47 0.38
N ASP A 472 17.42 -5.48 1.16
CA ASP A 472 18.81 -5.89 1.37
C ASP A 472 19.07 -7.33 0.92
N ASP A 473 18.11 -7.92 0.21
CA ASP A 473 18.21 -9.21 -0.45
C ASP A 473 18.57 -10.36 0.51
N ASP A 474 18.00 -10.31 1.73
CA ASP A 474 18.23 -11.36 2.72
C ASP A 474 17.10 -12.40 2.78
N GLY A 475 16.07 -12.27 1.95
CA GLY A 475 14.94 -13.19 1.87
C GLY A 475 13.79 -12.85 2.81
N LYS A 476 13.87 -11.70 3.49
CA LYS A 476 12.82 -11.26 4.43
C LYS A 476 12.28 -9.91 4.00
N VAL A 477 10.98 -9.77 4.07
CA VAL A 477 10.33 -8.53 3.64
C VAL A 477 10.47 -7.44 4.71
N UNK A 478 10.73 -6.12 4.33
CA UNK A 478 10.91 -4.98 5.14
C UNK A 478 9.91 -3.92 4.76
N ILE A 479 9.91 -2.90 5.52
CA ILE A 479 8.85 -1.89 5.32
C ILE A 479 9.38 -0.47 5.40
N UNK A 480 9.07 0.39 4.58
CA UNK A 480 9.22 1.71 4.66
C UNK A 480 7.97 2.25 5.08
N VAL A 481 7.96 2.98 6.01
CA VAL A 481 6.73 3.68 6.45
C VAL A 481 6.90 5.18 6.24
N THR A 482 6.00 5.78 5.49
CA THR A 482 5.99 7.24 5.33
C THR A 482 5.18 7.86 6.47
N VAL A 483 5.51 9.12 6.80
CA VAL A 483 4.87 9.84 7.89
C VAL A 483 4.55 11.26 7.44
N ASN A 484 3.58 11.88 8.09
CA ASN A 484 3.36 13.32 7.98
C ASN A 484 4.05 14.01 9.15
N GLY A 485 4.82 15.02 8.87
CA GLY A 485 5.47 15.80 9.92
C GLY A 485 4.44 16.53 10.76
N GLN A 486 4.85 16.91 11.96
CA GLN A 486 3.96 17.55 12.93
C GLN A 486 4.63 18.73 13.59
N GLN A 487 3.83 19.77 13.83
CA GLN A 487 4.24 20.85 14.70
C GLN A 487 4.01 20.45 16.16
N VAL A 488 4.92 20.83 17.01
CA VAL A 488 4.85 20.60 18.45
C VAL A 488 5.09 21.92 19.18
N GLU A 489 4.60 22.02 20.41
CA GLU A 489 4.88 23.20 21.23
C GLU A 489 6.31 23.13 21.75
N ASP A 490 7.04 24.23 21.61
CA ASP A 490 8.47 24.30 21.95
C ASP A 490 8.75 24.56 23.44
N GLY A 491 7.75 24.52 24.28
CA GLY A 491 7.88 24.83 25.72
C GLY A 491 7.87 26.32 26.01
N LYS A 492 7.79 27.16 24.99
CA LYS A 492 7.65 28.62 25.13
C LYS A 492 6.30 29.10 24.58
N GLY A 493 5.44 28.14 24.23
CA GLY A 493 4.14 28.43 23.66
C GLY A 493 4.12 28.63 22.15
N ASN A 494 5.25 28.40 21.45
CA ASN A 494 5.30 28.51 20.01
C ASN A 494 5.14 27.15 19.36
N ASN A 495 4.45 27.10 18.22
CA ASN A 495 4.38 25.89 17.42
C ASN A 495 5.57 25.84 16.46
N VAL A 496 6.36 24.79 16.59
CA VAL A 496 7.54 24.57 15.76
C VAL A 496 7.43 23.21 15.09
N PHE A 497 7.94 23.13 13.87
CA PHE A 497 7.94 21.85 13.14
C PHE A 497 8.99 20.92 13.76
N ASP A 498 8.56 19.73 14.17
CA ASP A 498 9.48 18.72 14.69
C ASP A 498 9.95 17.82 13.54
N ALA A 499 11.16 18.05 13.08
CA ALA A 499 11.75 17.28 11.98
C ALA A 499 11.82 15.78 12.29
N ASN A 500 11.91 15.41 13.57
CA ASN A 500 11.93 13.99 13.94
C ASN A 500 10.58 13.32 13.70
N GLN A 501 9.49 14.07 13.77
CA GLN A 501 8.16 13.55 13.46
C GLN A 501 7.95 13.42 11.94
N GLY A 502 8.76 14.12 11.14
CA GLY A 502 8.69 14.06 9.68
C GLY A 502 9.60 13.00 9.05
N LYS A 503 10.42 12.34 9.84
CA LYS A 503 11.27 11.27 9.34
C LYS A 503 10.49 9.98 9.24
N GLY A 504 10.62 9.29 8.11
CA GLY A 504 10.02 7.98 7.92
C GLY A 504 10.68 6.92 8.78
N ILE A 505 10.18 5.71 8.65
CA ILE A 505 10.69 4.55 9.38
C ILE A 505 11.12 3.51 8.34
N LEU A 506 12.33 2.99 8.49
CA LEU A 506 12.81 1.88 7.66
C LEU A 506 12.93 0.65 8.55
N PHE A 507 11.89 -0.16 8.56
CA PHE A 507 11.92 -1.40 9.32
C PHE A 507 12.73 -2.45 8.56
N HIS A 508 13.76 -2.93 9.22
CA HIS A 508 14.50 -4.13 8.81
C HIS A 508 13.87 -5.33 9.52
N ASN A 509 13.65 -6.40 8.80
CA ASN A 509 13.06 -7.60 9.34
C ASN A 509 14.17 -8.46 9.95
N GLU A 510 14.24 -8.46 11.28
CA GLU A 510 15.25 -9.20 12.04
C GLU A 510 14.67 -10.46 12.68
N THR A 511 13.58 -10.97 12.13
CA THR A 511 12.96 -12.21 12.59
C THR A 511 13.98 -13.34 12.55
N SER A 512 14.13 -14.03 13.69
CA SER A 512 15.02 -15.19 13.79
C SER A 512 14.21 -16.41 13.37
N THR A 513 14.46 -16.88 12.14
CA THR A 513 13.75 -18.03 11.60
C THR A 513 14.71 -18.87 10.74
N LYS A 514 14.45 -20.16 10.70
CA LYS A 514 15.13 -21.09 9.81
C LYS A 514 14.31 -21.36 8.54
N ASN A 515 13.18 -20.72 8.42
CA ASN A 515 12.28 -20.94 7.30
C ASN A 515 12.91 -20.50 5.98
N ASN A 516 12.63 -21.24 4.95
CA ASN A 516 13.12 -21.00 3.59
C ASN A 516 12.12 -20.15 2.83
N TRP A 517 12.60 -19.59 1.72
CA TRP A 517 11.83 -18.63 0.94
C TRP A 517 12.20 -18.73 -0.53
N LEU A 518 11.35 -18.15 -1.38
CA LEU A 518 11.63 -18.00 -2.81
C LEU A 518 11.07 -16.66 -3.24
N LYS A 519 11.89 -15.87 -3.93
CA LYS A 519 11.44 -14.61 -4.52
C LYS A 519 11.36 -14.78 -6.03
N ILE A 520 10.32 -14.21 -6.64
CA ILE A 520 10.10 -14.34 -8.07
C ILE A 520 9.94 -12.96 -8.68
N ARG A 521 10.76 -12.67 -9.69
CA ARG A 521 10.64 -11.47 -10.53
C ARG A 521 10.21 -11.89 -11.93
N LEU A 522 9.24 -11.15 -12.47
CA LEU A 522 8.63 -11.48 -13.76
C LEU A 522 8.96 -10.42 -14.78
N GLU A 523 9.16 -10.84 -16.02
CA GLU A 523 9.33 -9.93 -17.14
C GLU A 523 8.46 -10.40 -18.29
N GLY A 524 7.49 -9.57 -18.68
CA GLY A 524 6.62 -9.84 -19.83
C GLY A 524 7.34 -9.58 -21.14
N ARG A 525 6.92 -10.27 -22.19
CA ARG A 525 7.43 -10.09 -23.55
C ARG A 525 6.29 -9.84 -24.52
N VAL A 526 5.25 -10.68 -24.48
CA VAL A 526 3.97 -10.46 -25.19
C VAL A 526 3.03 -9.68 -24.26
N SER A 527 3.01 -10.06 -22.99
CA SER A 527 2.34 -9.29 -21.94
C SER A 527 3.11 -7.99 -21.65
N ASN A 528 2.49 -7.07 -20.91
CA ASN A 528 3.18 -5.88 -20.44
C ASN A 528 4.50 -6.27 -19.77
N ARG A 529 5.52 -5.42 -19.93
CA ARG A 529 6.88 -5.71 -19.51
C ARG A 529 6.98 -5.98 -18.01
N ASP A 530 6.19 -5.30 -17.21
CA ASP A 530 6.18 -5.48 -15.75
C ASP A 530 5.59 -6.82 -15.31
N GLY A 531 4.78 -7.44 -16.15
CA GLY A 531 4.08 -8.67 -15.79
C GLY A 531 2.89 -8.45 -14.86
N PHE A 532 2.39 -7.23 -14.75
CA PHE A 532 1.20 -6.95 -13.94
C PHE A 532 0.01 -7.73 -14.51
N GLY A 533 -0.66 -8.48 -13.66
CA GLY A 533 -1.74 -9.37 -14.02
C GLY A 533 -1.33 -10.83 -14.09
N ALA A 534 -0.04 -11.12 -14.02
CA ALA A 534 0.43 -12.51 -14.02
C ALA A 534 0.08 -13.17 -12.69
N LEU A 535 -0.33 -14.44 -12.76
CA LEU A 535 -0.68 -15.26 -11.61
C LEU A 535 0.37 -16.36 -11.47
N VAL A 536 0.96 -16.46 -10.28
CA VAL A 536 2.00 -17.44 -9.98
C VAL A 536 1.54 -18.37 -8.88
N SER A 537 1.60 -19.67 -9.13
CA SER A 537 1.33 -20.72 -8.14
C SER A 537 2.61 -21.50 -7.87
N VAL A 538 2.95 -21.62 -6.61
CA VAL A 538 4.10 -22.39 -6.12
C VAL A 538 3.56 -23.61 -5.38
N PHE A 539 4.01 -24.80 -5.75
CA PHE A 539 3.51 -26.05 -5.18
C PHE A 539 4.60 -26.77 -4.40
N ILE A 540 4.26 -27.15 -3.17
CA ILE A 540 5.08 -28.00 -2.32
C ILE A 540 4.18 -29.13 -1.80
N ASN A 541 4.51 -30.37 -2.16
CA ASN A 541 3.64 -31.51 -1.93
C ASN A 541 2.28 -31.24 -2.57
N ASN A 542 1.22 -31.18 -1.77
CA ASN A 542 -0.12 -30.89 -2.27
C ASN A 542 -0.58 -29.46 -1.94
N ASP A 543 0.29 -28.67 -1.31
CA ASP A 543 -0.04 -27.29 -0.94
C ASP A 543 0.26 -26.35 -2.09
N GLU A 544 -0.66 -25.42 -2.35
CA GLU A 544 -0.51 -24.38 -3.35
C GLU A 544 -0.41 -23.01 -2.68
N TYR A 545 0.59 -22.24 -3.06
CA TYR A 545 0.78 -20.84 -2.64
C TYR A 545 0.60 -19.98 -3.89
N LYS A 546 -0.40 -19.13 -3.88
CA LYS A 546 -0.86 -18.44 -5.08
C LYS A 546 -0.81 -16.93 -4.89
N GLN A 547 -0.13 -16.22 -5.78
CA GLN A 547 -0.01 -14.76 -5.73
C GLN A 547 -0.11 -14.17 -7.12
N SER A 548 -0.72 -12.98 -7.22
CA SER A 548 -0.72 -12.18 -8.44
C SER A 548 0.20 -10.99 -8.28
N LEU A 549 0.89 -10.63 -9.35
CA LEU A 549 1.66 -9.39 -9.38
C LEU A 549 0.76 -8.27 -9.86
N ILE A 550 0.53 -7.27 -9.00
CA ILE A 550 -0.33 -6.13 -9.34
C ILE A 550 0.32 -4.82 -8.90
N SER A 551 -0.17 -3.72 -9.46
CA SER A 551 0.20 -2.36 -9.09
C SER A 551 -0.81 -1.80 -8.06
N GLY A 552 -0.41 -0.82 -7.27
CA GLY A 552 -1.32 0.02 -6.51
C GLY A 552 -1.73 -0.47 -5.15
N GLN A 553 -1.06 -1.46 -4.59
CA GLN A 553 -1.34 -1.92 -3.22
C GLN A 553 -0.78 -0.93 -2.19
N GLY A 554 -1.44 -0.87 -1.03
CA GLY A 554 -1.07 0.01 0.05
C GLY A 554 -1.91 1.28 0.04
N TYR A 555 -1.33 2.37 0.48
CA TYR A 555 -1.95 3.69 0.46
C TYR A 555 -1.01 4.65 -0.25
N PHE A 556 -1.39 5.13 -1.42
CA PHE A 556 -0.65 6.13 -2.20
C PHE A 556 0.79 5.70 -2.52
N SER A 557 1.04 4.39 -2.53
CA SER A 557 2.41 3.85 -2.54
C SER A 557 2.52 2.67 -3.49
N SER A 558 3.77 2.30 -3.80
CA SER A 558 4.06 1.12 -4.62
C SER A 558 5.06 0.22 -3.91
N ASN A 559 4.68 -1.05 -3.76
CA ASN A 559 5.59 -2.09 -3.27
C ASN A 559 6.61 -2.45 -4.35
N ALA A 560 7.68 -3.11 -3.96
CA ALA A 560 8.64 -3.67 -4.92
C ALA A 560 7.92 -4.67 -5.84
N LYS A 561 8.30 -4.65 -7.10
CA LYS A 561 7.72 -5.52 -8.12
C LYS A 561 8.33 -6.93 -8.02
N GLU A 562 7.98 -7.63 -6.96
CA GLU A 562 8.57 -8.92 -6.62
C GLU A 562 7.55 -9.73 -5.83
N LEU A 563 7.44 -11.02 -6.08
CA LEU A 563 6.59 -11.92 -5.32
C LEU A 563 7.43 -12.64 -4.27
N TYR A 564 6.91 -12.72 -3.06
CA TYR A 564 7.59 -13.30 -1.90
C TYR A 564 6.83 -14.53 -1.41
N PHE A 565 7.48 -15.69 -1.47
CA PHE A 565 6.90 -16.94 -0.99
C PHE A 565 7.69 -17.46 0.20
N GLY A 566 7.06 -17.52 1.39
CA GLY A 566 7.61 -18.20 2.55
C GLY A 566 7.27 -19.69 2.45
N LEU A 567 8.23 -20.56 2.71
CA LEU A 567 8.12 -21.97 2.34
C LEU A 567 8.50 -22.93 3.47
N LYS A 568 8.52 -22.43 4.71
CA LYS A 568 8.85 -23.25 5.88
C LYS A 568 10.17 -23.96 5.70
N ASP A 569 10.22 -25.27 5.94
CA ASP A 569 11.46 -26.04 5.86
C ASP A 569 11.74 -26.63 4.48
N ALA A 570 10.97 -26.24 3.47
CA ALA A 570 11.14 -26.81 2.13
C ALA A 570 12.47 -26.36 1.51
N ASN A 571 13.27 -27.33 1.04
CA ASN A 571 14.54 -27.06 0.37
C ASN A 571 14.36 -26.88 -1.13
N LYS A 572 13.22 -27.29 -1.66
CA LYS A 572 12.88 -27.09 -3.06
C LYS A 572 11.36 -26.98 -3.23
N VAL A 573 10.96 -26.30 -4.29
CA VAL A 573 9.60 -26.20 -4.77
C VAL A 573 9.39 -27.29 -5.81
N ASP A 574 8.30 -28.04 -5.70
CA ASP A 574 8.02 -29.12 -6.64
C ASP A 574 7.66 -28.58 -8.03
N ARG A 575 6.88 -27.51 -8.07
CA ARG A 575 6.43 -26.93 -9.33
C ARG A 575 6.08 -25.46 -9.15
N ILE A 576 6.36 -24.67 -10.18
CA ILE A 576 5.88 -23.30 -10.31
C ILE A 576 5.07 -23.21 -11.60
N ASP A 577 3.83 -22.74 -11.52
CA ASP A 577 2.99 -22.44 -12.68
C ASP A 577 2.82 -20.93 -12.78
N VAL A 578 3.04 -20.39 -13.98
CA VAL A 578 2.84 -18.97 -14.28
C VAL A 578 1.80 -18.83 -15.39
N SER A 579 0.75 -18.05 -15.13
CA SER A 579 -0.24 -17.68 -16.14
C SER A 579 -0.08 -16.18 -16.42
N TRP A 580 0.29 -15.88 -17.66
CA TRP A 580 0.55 -14.50 -18.10
C TRP A 580 -0.73 -13.86 -18.66
N PRO A 581 -0.85 -12.52 -18.60
CA PRO A 581 -2.00 -11.83 -19.22
C PRO A 581 -2.20 -12.15 -20.70
N SER A 582 -1.14 -12.46 -21.43
CA SER A 582 -1.19 -12.86 -22.85
C SER A 582 -1.90 -14.18 -23.07
N GLY A 583 -2.08 -14.98 -22.02
CA GLY A 583 -2.58 -16.35 -22.11
C GLY A 583 -1.48 -17.40 -22.15
N ILE A 584 -0.22 -17.00 -22.29
CA ILE A 584 0.92 -17.92 -22.22
C ILE A 584 0.98 -18.53 -20.81
N LYS A 585 1.22 -19.84 -20.75
CA LYS A 585 1.40 -20.55 -19.49
C LYS A 585 2.75 -21.25 -19.47
N GLN A 586 3.42 -21.19 -18.34
CA GLN A 586 4.75 -21.82 -18.15
C GLN A 586 4.75 -22.63 -16.88
N THR A 587 5.50 -23.75 -16.89
CA THR A 587 5.65 -24.63 -15.74
C THR A 587 7.14 -24.93 -15.55
N PHE A 588 7.59 -24.81 -14.34
CA PHE A 588 8.97 -25.13 -13.98
C PHE A 588 8.98 -26.10 -12.79
N UNK A 589 9.73 -26.92 -12.75
CA UNK A 589 9.73 -27.94 -11.77
C UNK A 589 11.00 -27.95 -10.95
N ASP A 590 10.98 -28.55 -9.77
CA ASP A 590 12.17 -28.86 -8.95
C ASP A 590 13.11 -27.67 -8.75
N ILE A 591 12.56 -26.57 -8.21
CA ILE A 591 13.30 -25.32 -8.06
C ILE A 591 13.87 -25.24 -6.62
N PRO A 592 15.20 -25.08 -6.43
CA PRO A 592 15.73 -24.86 -5.09
C PRO A 592 15.20 -23.58 -4.45
N THR A 593 15.02 -23.61 -3.13
CA THR A 593 14.59 -22.43 -2.37
C THR A 593 15.80 -21.55 -1.97
N LYS A 594 15.56 -20.48 -1.24
CA LYS A 594 16.55 -19.51 -0.76
C LYS A 594 17.25 -18.78 -1.91
N GLN A 595 16.47 -18.34 -2.89
CA GLN A 595 17.00 -17.58 -4.03
C GLN A 595 15.95 -16.69 -4.65
N THR A 596 16.40 -15.78 -5.49
CA THR A 596 15.54 -14.99 -6.37
C THR A 596 15.62 -15.58 -7.77
N ILE A 597 14.47 -15.90 -8.35
CA ILE A 597 14.42 -16.39 -9.72
C ILE A 597 13.77 -15.36 -10.63
N TYR A 598 14.20 -15.35 -11.88
CA TYR A 598 13.72 -14.43 -12.92
C TYR A 598 13.03 -15.25 -13.98
N ILE A 599 11.74 -14.98 -14.20
CA ILE A 599 10.94 -15.70 -15.19
C ILE A 599 10.59 -14.74 -16.31
N LEU A 600 11.11 -15.04 -17.51
CA LEU A 600 10.80 -14.28 -18.71
C LEU A 600 9.68 -15.00 -19.47
N GLU A 601 8.68 -14.24 -19.87
CA GLU A 601 7.50 -14.79 -20.56
C GLU A 601 7.91 -15.56 -21.80
N GLY A 602 7.48 -16.84 -21.89
CA GLY A 602 7.74 -17.70 -23.03
C GLY A 602 9.14 -18.26 -23.10
N GLU A 603 9.98 -17.96 -22.10
CA GLU A 603 11.38 -18.38 -22.12
C GLU A 603 11.74 -19.20 -20.87
N LYS A 604 13.02 -19.42 -20.66
CA LYS A 604 13.54 -20.15 -19.51
C LYS A 604 13.48 -19.29 -18.25
N MET A 605 13.56 -19.96 -17.13
CA MET A 605 13.75 -19.34 -15.84
C MET A 605 15.26 -19.15 -15.59
N TYR A 606 15.60 -18.05 -14.96
CA TYR A 606 16.99 -17.74 -14.59
C TYR A 606 17.11 -17.68 -13.06
N GLU A 607 18.13 -18.35 -12.54
CA GLU A 607 18.34 -18.46 -11.08
C GLU A 607 19.19 -17.34 -10.49
N ASN A 608 19.59 -16.35 -11.28
CA ASN A 608 20.37 -15.20 -10.78
C ASN A 608 20.42 -14.12 -11.84
N THR A 609 20.38 -12.86 -11.40
CA THR A 609 20.43 -11.70 -12.30
C THR A 609 21.68 -11.65 -13.16
N LEU A 610 22.78 -12.19 -12.65
CA LEU A 610 24.07 -12.11 -13.34
C LEU A 610 24.11 -12.88 -14.67
N THR A 611 23.12 -13.72 -14.92
CA THR A 611 23.09 -14.54 -16.14
C THR A 611 22.11 -14.03 -17.19
N ILE A 612 21.37 -12.98 -16.91
CA ILE A 612 20.43 -12.41 -17.89
C ILE A 612 21.20 -11.48 -18.82
N ASP A 613 21.22 -11.83 -20.09
CA ASP A 613 21.78 -10.93 -21.10
C ASP A 613 20.77 -9.83 -21.36
N LYS A 614 21.08 -8.65 -20.88
CA LYS A 614 20.18 -7.48 -21.00
C LYS A 614 20.30 -6.76 -22.35
N SER A 615 20.89 -7.40 -23.35
CA SER A 615 21.14 -6.79 -24.65
C SER A 615 19.97 -6.91 -25.64
N PHE A 616 18.72 -6.79 -25.16
CA PHE A 616 17.53 -6.85 -26.04
C PHE A 616 16.84 -5.51 -26.17
#